data_19224f51deb0c1d6cb6e229cc744169a
#
_entry.id   19224f51deb0c1d6cb6e229cc744169a
#
_cell.length_a   1.000
_cell.length_b   1.000
_cell.length_c   1.000
_cell.angle_alpha   90.00
_cell.angle_beta   90.00
_cell.angle_gamma   90.00
#
_symmetry.space_group_name_H-M   'P 1'
#
loop_
_entity.id
_entity.type
_entity.pdbx_description
1 polymer ?
#
loop_
_entity_poly.entity_id
_entity_poly.type
_entity_poly.pdbx_seq_one_letter_code
_entity_poly.pdbx_strand_id
1 'polypeptide(L)'
;MGKKVNWCKRQCWIDTNGFLVRVLAHPADISDTEGAEWLLAAHHQSFPRMREIRVDEGYKQGLDEWMQQNTTIRLNSIEKPPGQKGCAVIPKRWVVERSIAWAGRNRLASKEYNRNPESSEAFLYLGSIAMLLNRLYPRC
;
A
#
# COMPACT_ATOMS: atom_id res chain seq x y z
N MET A 1 -13.88 29.02 -8.98
CA MET A 1 -14.15 28.30 -7.71
C MET A 1 -13.94 26.81 -7.95
N GLY A 2 -12.75 26.29 -7.65
CA GLY A 2 -12.45 24.87 -7.76
C GLY A 2 -13.19 24.10 -6.67
N LYS A 3 -14.02 23.12 -7.04
CA LYS A 3 -14.58 22.16 -6.09
C LYS A 3 -13.41 21.46 -5.39
N LYS A 4 -13.23 21.73 -4.10
CA LYS A 4 -12.33 20.99 -3.23
C LYS A 4 -12.90 19.57 -3.09
N VAL A 5 -12.50 18.67 -3.97
CA VAL A 5 -12.90 17.27 -3.86
C VAL A 5 -12.01 16.70 -2.76
N ASN A 6 -12.60 16.38 -1.62
CA ASN A 6 -11.90 15.67 -0.54
C ASN A 6 -11.65 14.23 -0.99
N TRP A 7 -10.54 14.03 -1.69
CA TRP A 7 -10.05 12.70 -2.05
C TRP A 7 -9.21 12.19 -0.89
N CYS A 8 -9.45 10.95 -0.49
CA CYS A 8 -8.55 10.23 0.42
C CYS A 8 -7.54 9.43 -0.41
N LYS A 9 -6.29 9.45 -0.01
CA LYS A 9 -5.26 8.51 -0.47
C LYS A 9 -5.27 7.28 0.43
N ARG A 10 -4.91 6.13 -0.13
CA ARG A 10 -4.82 4.85 0.59
C ARG A 10 -3.41 4.32 0.47
N GLN A 11 -2.71 4.28 1.60
CA GLN A 11 -1.41 3.60 1.71
C GLN A 11 -1.66 2.14 2.05
N CYS A 12 -1.22 1.24 1.18
CA CYS A 12 -1.39 -0.19 1.37
C CYS A 12 -0.04 -0.86 1.61
N TRP A 13 0.08 -1.54 2.73
CA TRP A 13 1.20 -2.41 3.02
C TRP A 13 0.82 -3.84 2.65
N ILE A 14 1.60 -4.43 1.75
CA ILE A 14 1.32 -5.72 1.12
C ILE A 14 2.51 -6.66 1.38
N ASP A 15 2.23 -7.92 1.68
CA ASP A 15 3.26 -8.93 1.87
C ASP A 15 3.84 -9.43 0.53
N THR A 16 4.85 -10.29 0.59
CA THR A 16 5.51 -10.86 -0.59
C THR A 16 4.60 -11.74 -1.46
N ASN A 17 3.46 -12.18 -0.93
CA ASN A 17 2.46 -12.97 -1.65
C ASN A 17 1.32 -12.12 -2.24
N GLY A 18 1.31 -10.82 -1.95
CA GLY A 18 0.29 -9.90 -2.41
C GLY A 18 -0.93 -9.80 -1.50
N PHE A 19 -0.82 -10.20 -0.24
CA PHE A 19 -1.87 -10.05 0.74
C PHE A 19 -1.75 -8.72 1.47
N LEU A 20 -2.89 -8.08 1.72
CA LEU A 20 -2.96 -6.85 2.48
C LEU A 20 -2.59 -7.12 3.94
N VAL A 21 -1.56 -6.45 4.42
CA VAL A 21 -1.09 -6.51 5.81
C VAL A 21 -1.70 -5.39 6.62
N ARG A 22 -1.59 -4.17 6.11
CA ARG A 22 -2.14 -2.96 6.71
C ARG A 22 -2.56 -1.97 5.63
N VAL A 23 -3.51 -1.12 5.99
CA VAL A 23 -3.92 0.02 5.17
C VAL A 23 -4.10 1.23 6.05
N LEU A 24 -3.80 2.39 5.50
CA LEU A 24 -4.07 3.69 6.08
C LEU A 24 -4.72 4.57 5.02
N ALA A 25 -5.87 5.11 5.32
CA ALA A 25 -6.52 6.14 4.51
C ALA A 25 -6.27 7.51 5.13
N HIS A 26 -5.78 8.45 4.34
CA HIS A 26 -5.44 9.79 4.79
C HIS A 26 -5.89 10.84 3.78
N PRO A 27 -6.03 12.12 4.17
CA PRO A 27 -6.37 13.19 3.25
C PRO A 27 -5.38 13.32 2.10
N ALA A 28 -5.86 13.75 0.93
CA ALA A 28 -5.05 13.81 -0.29
C ALA A 28 -3.99 14.91 -0.28
N ASP A 29 -4.07 15.86 0.62
CA ASP A 29 -3.09 16.93 0.87
C ASP A 29 -1.84 16.45 1.60
N ILE A 30 -1.92 15.31 2.31
CA ILE A 30 -0.77 14.66 2.92
C ILE A 30 0.09 13.99 1.83
N SER A 31 1.40 14.12 1.93
CA SER A 31 2.33 13.48 0.99
C SER A 31 2.30 11.96 1.12
N ASP A 32 2.66 11.25 0.06
CA ASP A 32 2.70 9.79 0.08
C ASP A 32 3.77 9.28 1.06
N THR A 33 4.90 9.99 1.17
CA THR A 33 5.97 9.70 2.12
C THR A 33 5.48 9.81 3.56
N GLU A 34 4.82 10.92 3.91
CA GLU A 34 4.29 11.14 5.25
C GLU A 34 3.21 10.12 5.62
N GLY A 35 2.32 9.78 4.68
CA GLY A 35 1.33 8.71 4.88
C GLY A 35 1.98 7.35 5.11
N ALA A 36 3.08 7.03 4.42
CA ALA A 36 3.84 5.81 4.64
C ALA A 36 4.55 5.80 6.00
N GLU A 37 5.12 6.93 6.43
CA GLU A 37 5.71 7.08 7.76
C GLU A 37 4.68 6.82 8.86
N TRP A 38 3.48 7.39 8.76
CA TRP A 38 2.41 7.15 9.73
C TRP A 38 2.02 5.68 9.82
N LEU A 39 1.87 5.02 8.67
CA LEU A 39 1.53 3.60 8.60
C LEU A 39 2.61 2.74 9.26
N LEU A 40 3.87 3.02 8.98
CA LEU A 40 5.01 2.28 9.52
C LEU A 40 5.22 2.57 11.00
N ALA A 41 5.14 3.83 11.44
CA ALA A 41 5.26 4.22 12.83
C ALA A 41 4.24 3.48 13.72
N ALA A 42 3.00 3.36 13.24
CA ALA A 42 1.95 2.69 13.99
C ALA A 42 2.11 1.16 14.08
N HIS A 43 2.77 0.52 13.10
CA HIS A 43 2.66 -0.93 12.94
C HIS A 43 3.96 -1.70 12.81
N HIS A 44 5.13 -1.07 12.58
CA HIS A 44 6.39 -1.80 12.31
C HIS A 44 6.77 -2.75 13.45
N GLN A 45 6.50 -2.39 14.71
CA GLN A 45 6.79 -3.22 15.88
C GLN A 45 5.96 -4.51 15.94
N SER A 46 4.81 -4.55 15.27
CA SER A 46 3.96 -5.75 15.19
C SER A 46 4.56 -6.85 14.32
N PHE A 47 5.62 -6.55 13.58
CA PHE A 47 6.26 -7.48 12.62
C PHE A 47 7.76 -7.65 12.89
N PRO A 48 8.17 -8.28 14.01
CA PRO A 48 9.58 -8.36 14.44
C PRO A 48 10.48 -9.15 13.47
N ARG A 49 9.90 -9.95 12.57
CA ARG A 49 10.63 -10.71 11.56
C ARG A 49 10.80 -9.96 10.23
N MET A 50 10.23 -8.77 10.11
CA MET A 50 10.35 -7.96 8.90
C MET A 50 11.78 -7.43 8.77
N ARG A 51 12.38 -7.62 7.59
CA ARG A 51 13.77 -7.23 7.30
C ARG A 51 13.88 -6.16 6.23
N GLU A 52 12.93 -6.11 5.33
CA GLU A 52 12.97 -5.25 4.16
C GLU A 52 11.56 -4.80 3.78
N ILE A 53 11.44 -3.53 3.41
CA ILE A 53 10.25 -2.94 2.79
C ILE A 53 10.65 -2.44 1.42
N ARG A 54 9.82 -2.70 0.43
CA ARG A 54 9.98 -2.21 -0.94
C ARG A 54 8.96 -1.14 -1.24
N VAL A 55 9.45 -0.05 -1.83
CA VAL A 55 8.65 1.11 -2.19
C VAL A 55 8.98 1.56 -3.60
N ASP A 56 8.08 2.31 -4.21
CA ASP A 56 8.37 3.02 -5.45
C ASP A 56 9.38 4.16 -5.21
N GLU A 57 10.09 4.56 -6.25
CA GLU A 57 11.12 5.60 -6.21
C GLU A 57 10.65 6.91 -5.57
N GLY A 58 9.38 7.27 -5.75
CA GLY A 58 8.76 8.47 -5.17
C GLY A 58 8.76 8.52 -3.64
N TYR A 59 8.91 7.38 -2.97
CA TYR A 59 8.96 7.29 -1.50
C TYR A 59 10.38 7.43 -0.93
N LYS A 60 11.42 7.39 -1.77
CA LYS A 60 12.81 7.33 -1.32
C LYS A 60 13.21 8.56 -0.53
N GLN A 61 12.79 9.76 -0.96
CA GLN A 61 13.09 10.99 -0.26
C GLN A 61 12.29 11.11 1.03
N GLY A 62 12.97 11.23 2.15
CA GLY A 62 12.39 11.38 3.48
C GLY A 62 12.15 10.06 4.20
N LEU A 63 11.49 9.09 3.57
CA LEU A 63 11.18 7.81 4.20
C LEU A 63 12.43 7.01 4.58
N ASP A 64 13.49 7.09 3.77
CA ASP A 64 14.76 6.40 4.06
C ASP A 64 15.42 6.93 5.33
N GLU A 65 15.47 8.25 5.50
CA GLU A 65 16.01 8.87 6.70
C GLU A 65 15.20 8.50 7.95
N TRP A 66 13.88 8.55 7.83
CA TRP A 66 12.99 8.17 8.93
C TRP A 66 13.17 6.70 9.32
N MET A 67 13.25 5.80 8.33
CA MET A 67 13.46 4.36 8.54
C MET A 67 14.78 4.06 9.24
N GLN A 68 15.87 4.71 8.84
CA GLN A 68 17.20 4.54 9.46
C GLN A 68 17.23 5.00 10.92
N GLN A 69 16.49 6.05 11.24
CA GLN A 69 16.44 6.58 12.60
C GLN A 69 15.52 5.79 13.54
N ASN A 70 14.45 5.21 13.02
CA ASN A 70 13.36 4.65 13.83
C ASN A 70 13.25 3.12 13.76
N THR A 71 13.91 2.47 12.78
CA THR A 71 13.76 1.03 12.57
C THR A 71 15.08 0.36 12.20
N THR A 72 15.12 -0.97 12.27
CA THR A 72 16.22 -1.80 11.75
C THR A 72 15.89 -2.41 10.38
N ILE A 73 14.80 -1.98 9.78
CA ILE A 73 14.25 -2.51 8.53
C ILE A 73 14.89 -1.77 7.36
N ARG A 74 15.36 -2.49 6.36
CA ARG A 74 15.91 -1.90 5.14
C ARG A 74 14.80 -1.38 4.23
N LEU A 75 14.95 -0.13 3.76
CA LEU A 75 14.13 0.40 2.67
C LEU A 75 14.83 0.08 1.33
N ASN A 76 14.10 -0.55 0.43
CA ASN A 76 14.57 -0.87 -0.91
C ASN A 76 13.65 -0.16 -1.93
N SER A 77 14.16 0.88 -2.57
CA SER A 77 13.44 1.55 -3.65
C SER A 77 13.58 0.77 -4.95
N ILE A 78 12.45 0.53 -5.60
CA ILE A 78 12.40 -0.14 -6.90
C ILE A 78 12.66 0.92 -7.99
N GLU A 79 13.91 1.03 -8.42
CA GLU A 79 14.31 1.95 -9.50
C GLU A 79 14.09 1.30 -10.87
N LYS A 80 13.69 2.11 -11.85
CA LYS A 80 13.68 1.65 -13.26
C LYS A 80 15.12 1.53 -13.74
N PRO A 81 15.47 0.47 -14.50
CA PRO A 81 16.78 0.37 -15.11
C PRO A 81 17.09 1.59 -15.97
N PRO A 82 18.29 2.20 -15.85
CA PRO A 82 18.65 3.38 -16.63
C PRO A 82 18.64 3.05 -18.14
N GLY A 83 17.97 3.89 -18.92
CA GLY A 83 17.94 3.77 -20.40
C GLY A 83 16.78 2.96 -20.98
N GLN A 84 15.90 2.37 -20.18
CA GLN A 84 14.75 1.60 -20.68
C GLN A 84 13.55 2.53 -20.97
N LYS A 85 13.28 2.77 -22.26
CA LYS A 85 12.05 3.41 -22.72
C LYS A 85 10.96 2.34 -22.86
N GLY A 86 9.86 2.47 -22.10
CA GLY A 86 8.71 1.56 -22.19
C GLY A 86 8.37 0.87 -20.86
N CYS A 87 7.45 -0.10 -20.93
CA CYS A 87 6.99 -0.87 -19.77
C CYS A 87 8.06 -1.94 -19.44
N ALA A 88 8.84 -1.72 -18.38
CA ALA A 88 9.76 -2.75 -17.87
C ALA A 88 9.05 -3.64 -16.87
N VAL A 89 9.18 -4.95 -17.01
CA VAL A 89 8.76 -5.90 -15.99
C VAL A 89 9.77 -5.84 -14.85
N ILE A 90 9.47 -5.04 -13.83
CA ILE A 90 10.31 -4.94 -12.63
C ILE A 90 9.97 -6.12 -11.72
N PRO A 91 10.96 -6.94 -11.31
CA PRO A 91 10.73 -8.07 -10.42
C PRO A 91 9.95 -7.65 -9.17
N LYS A 92 8.88 -8.39 -8.86
CA LYS A 92 7.99 -8.20 -7.69
C LYS A 92 7.08 -6.94 -7.71
N ARG A 93 7.17 -6.04 -8.67
CA ARG A 93 6.20 -4.94 -8.84
C ARG A 93 4.79 -5.47 -9.14
N TRP A 94 4.70 -6.53 -9.94
CA TRP A 94 3.46 -7.19 -10.28
C TRP A 94 2.66 -7.67 -9.04
N VAL A 95 3.33 -7.89 -7.90
CA VAL A 95 2.67 -8.28 -6.65
C VAL A 95 1.74 -7.17 -6.18
N VAL A 96 2.21 -5.92 -6.18
CA VAL A 96 1.42 -4.74 -5.79
C VAL A 96 0.30 -4.50 -6.79
N GLU A 97 0.61 -4.53 -8.09
CA GLU A 97 -0.38 -4.34 -9.16
C GLU A 97 -1.49 -5.40 -9.08
N ARG A 98 -1.14 -6.65 -8.82
CA ARG A 98 -2.11 -7.73 -8.60
C ARG A 98 -3.00 -7.49 -7.39
N SER A 99 -2.42 -7.03 -6.29
CA SER A 99 -3.17 -6.76 -5.05
C SER A 99 -4.15 -5.61 -5.23
N ILE A 100 -3.76 -4.56 -5.93
CA ILE A 100 -4.63 -3.44 -6.30
C ILE A 100 -5.75 -3.93 -7.24
N ALA A 101 -5.44 -4.78 -8.22
CA ALA A 101 -6.43 -5.36 -9.11
C ALA A 101 -7.45 -6.25 -8.37
N TRP A 102 -7.02 -6.99 -7.35
CA TRP A 102 -7.93 -7.77 -6.51
C TRP A 102 -8.84 -6.88 -5.66
N ALA A 103 -8.29 -5.82 -5.06
CA ALA A 103 -9.11 -4.83 -4.37
C ALA A 103 -10.13 -4.17 -5.32
N GLY A 104 -9.74 -3.89 -6.54
CA GLY A 104 -10.61 -3.31 -7.57
C GLY A 104 -11.78 -4.20 -8.02
N ARG A 105 -11.70 -5.52 -7.83
CA ARG A 105 -12.83 -6.44 -8.06
C ARG A 105 -13.93 -6.32 -7.01
N ASN A 106 -13.60 -5.81 -5.83
CA ASN A 106 -14.60 -5.48 -4.83
C ASN A 106 -15.18 -4.10 -5.16
N ARG A 107 -16.47 -4.05 -5.50
CA ARG A 107 -17.16 -2.82 -5.90
C ARG A 107 -17.04 -1.70 -4.86
N LEU A 108 -17.02 -2.04 -3.58
CA LEU A 108 -16.90 -1.08 -2.48
C LEU A 108 -15.46 -0.55 -2.28
N ALA A 109 -14.47 -1.32 -2.72
CA ALA A 109 -13.05 -0.96 -2.62
C ALA A 109 -12.49 -0.36 -3.92
N SER A 110 -13.21 -0.51 -5.07
CA SER A 110 -12.72 -0.09 -6.40
C SER A 110 -12.69 1.42 -6.57
N LYS A 111 -13.58 2.15 -5.89
CA LYS A 111 -13.66 3.61 -5.93
C LYS A 111 -13.81 4.17 -4.53
N GLU A 112 -13.24 5.35 -4.31
CA GLU A 112 -13.38 6.07 -3.06
C GLU A 112 -14.71 6.81 -3.02
N TYR A 113 -15.73 6.19 -2.46
CA TYR A 113 -17.04 6.80 -2.24
C TYR A 113 -17.25 7.24 -0.78
N ASN A 114 -16.35 6.83 0.11
CA ASN A 114 -16.52 7.04 1.53
C ASN A 114 -15.95 8.40 1.93
N ARG A 115 -16.74 9.17 2.65
CA ARG A 115 -16.27 10.42 3.28
C ARG A 115 -15.42 10.17 4.52
N ASN A 116 -15.58 8.99 5.13
CA ASN A 116 -14.85 8.60 6.32
C ASN A 116 -13.67 7.66 5.93
N PRO A 117 -12.41 8.05 6.19
CA PRO A 117 -11.24 7.22 5.95
C PRO A 117 -11.32 5.83 6.58
N GLU A 118 -11.81 5.72 7.80
CA GLU A 118 -11.96 4.44 8.52
C GLU A 118 -12.87 3.46 7.78
N SER A 119 -13.94 3.97 7.15
CA SER A 119 -14.83 3.12 6.33
C SER A 119 -14.12 2.61 5.10
N SER A 120 -13.26 3.43 4.48
CA SER A 120 -12.44 3.02 3.33
C SER A 120 -11.48 1.90 3.70
N GLU A 121 -10.80 2.02 4.84
CA GLU A 121 -9.91 0.99 5.39
C GLU A 121 -10.67 -0.31 5.67
N ALA A 122 -11.82 -0.20 6.34
CA ALA A 122 -12.66 -1.36 6.69
C ALA A 122 -13.08 -2.15 5.44
N PHE A 123 -13.50 -1.50 4.37
CA PHE A 123 -13.87 -2.16 3.12
C PHE A 123 -12.68 -2.87 2.45
N LEU A 124 -11.48 -2.31 2.50
CA LEU A 124 -10.28 -2.98 2.01
C LEU A 124 -9.93 -4.22 2.82
N TYR A 125 -10.04 -4.15 4.15
CA TYR A 125 -9.84 -5.32 5.02
C TYR A 125 -10.89 -6.40 4.76
N LEU A 126 -12.17 -6.05 4.67
CA LEU A 126 -13.24 -6.99 4.37
C LEU A 126 -13.05 -7.67 3.01
N GLY A 127 -12.67 -6.91 1.99
CA GLY A 127 -12.35 -7.45 0.67
C GLY A 127 -11.16 -8.41 0.71
N SER A 128 -10.13 -8.09 1.47
CA SER A 128 -8.95 -8.95 1.67
C SER A 128 -9.31 -10.23 2.41
N ILE A 129 -10.11 -10.15 3.48
CA ILE A 129 -10.59 -11.31 4.23
C ILE A 129 -11.41 -12.22 3.33
N ALA A 130 -12.35 -11.68 2.56
CA ALA A 130 -13.15 -12.46 1.62
C ALA A 130 -12.29 -13.20 0.58
N MET A 131 -11.25 -12.54 0.07
CA MET A 131 -10.30 -13.15 -0.85
C MET A 131 -9.52 -14.30 -0.20
N LEU A 132 -9.04 -14.12 1.03
CA LEU A 132 -8.33 -15.16 1.78
C LEU A 132 -9.23 -16.36 2.08
N LEU A 133 -10.46 -16.13 2.50
CA LEU A 133 -11.44 -17.19 2.73
C LEU A 133 -11.75 -17.99 1.47
N ASN A 134 -11.90 -17.32 0.31
CA ASN A 134 -12.11 -18.00 -0.97
C ASN A 134 -10.90 -18.84 -1.41
N ARG A 135 -9.70 -18.53 -0.95
CA ARG A 135 -8.50 -19.36 -1.21
C ARG A 135 -8.41 -20.56 -0.29
N LEU A 136 -8.79 -20.40 0.97
CA LEU A 136 -8.81 -21.50 1.95
C LEU A 136 -9.95 -22.47 1.68
N TYR A 137 -11.09 -21.95 1.22
CA TYR A 137 -12.31 -22.70 0.93
C TYR A 137 -12.82 -22.34 -0.47
N PRO A 138 -12.16 -22.83 -1.53
CA PRO A 138 -12.61 -22.56 -2.89
C PRO A 138 -14.04 -23.11 -3.08
N ARG A 139 -14.94 -22.24 -3.52
CA ARG A 139 -16.29 -22.68 -3.91
C ARG A 139 -16.16 -23.57 -5.15
N CYS A 140 -16.74 -24.73 -5.06
CA CYS A 140 -16.88 -25.64 -6.19
C CYS A 140 -17.72 -25.01 -7.31
#